data_0fa9a88c4e1a484a1914eb377f81211f
#
_entry.id   0fa9a88c4e1a484a1914eb377f81211f
#
_cell.length_a   1.000
_cell.length_b   1.000
_cell.length_c   1.000
_cell.angle_alpha   90.00
_cell.angle_beta   90.00
_cell.angle_gamma   90.00
#
_symmetry.space_group_name_H-M   'P 1'
#
loop_
_entity.id
_entity.type
_entity.pdbx_description
1 polymer ?
#
loop_
_entity_poly.entity_id
_entity_poly.type
_entity_poly.pdbx_seq_one_letter_code
_entity_poly.pdbx_strand_id
1 'polypeptide(L)'
;MLIGAMNNPMTDVIQEIEEYASYGFDFIDLTLEPQAAYSATLPVNKVKDTLQRTGLGIVGHTAFYLPIASPIPEIRECAIKEVERDIRIFAELGAAKVNIHPNVNAPLHDTRWVRETNIEVFRRLLGYARERGMKLMLENTVPHFNSPRDLSVVFAAVPELGFHLDVGHANLETEHNMTVELASLFVDRLEHVHFSDNNGGSLDLHLPLGVGRIDWKWIVHILKRVGYDGTITLEVFAHDREYLLISKNKLQRLWEEDVQ
;
A
#
# COMPACT_ATOMS: atom_id res chain seq x y z
N MET A 1 17.21 -2.85 0.28
CA MET A 1 15.80 -2.44 0.09
C MET A 1 15.65 -1.56 -1.13
N LEU A 2 14.47 -1.51 -1.73
CA LEU A 2 14.13 -0.62 -2.84
C LEU A 2 13.19 0.48 -2.34
N ILE A 3 13.36 1.71 -2.83
CA ILE A 3 12.56 2.87 -2.42
C ILE A 3 11.72 3.34 -3.60
N GLY A 4 10.41 3.40 -3.40
CA GLY A 4 9.46 3.96 -4.35
C GLY A 4 8.69 5.16 -3.80
N ALA A 5 7.86 5.72 -4.65
CA ALA A 5 6.91 6.77 -4.29
C ALA A 5 5.54 6.49 -4.89
N MET A 6 4.49 6.87 -4.18
CA MET A 6 3.11 6.81 -4.69
C MET A 6 2.85 7.94 -5.68
N ASN A 7 2.14 7.62 -6.77
CA ASN A 7 1.70 8.65 -7.71
C ASN A 7 0.57 9.50 -7.14
N ASN A 8 0.38 10.65 -7.75
CA ASN A 8 -0.82 11.45 -7.55
C ASN A 8 -1.82 11.16 -8.68
N PRO A 9 -2.99 10.56 -8.41
CA PRO A 9 -3.94 10.19 -9.46
C PRO A 9 -4.54 11.38 -10.22
N MET A 10 -4.27 12.62 -9.78
CA MET A 10 -4.69 13.84 -10.45
C MET A 10 -3.69 14.33 -11.50
N THR A 11 -2.49 13.76 -11.55
CA THR A 11 -1.41 14.13 -12.48
C THR A 11 -1.18 13.05 -13.54
N ASP A 12 -0.55 13.42 -14.66
CA ASP A 12 -0.24 12.48 -15.74
C ASP A 12 0.76 11.41 -15.27
N VAL A 13 0.34 10.14 -15.35
CA VAL A 13 1.12 8.99 -14.89
C VAL A 13 2.46 8.87 -15.62
N ILE A 14 2.49 9.20 -16.92
CA ILE A 14 3.73 9.10 -17.72
C ILE A 14 4.74 10.14 -17.22
N GLN A 15 4.26 11.36 -16.98
CA GLN A 15 5.10 12.43 -16.44
C GLN A 15 5.65 12.06 -15.04
N GLU A 16 4.83 11.48 -14.16
CA GLU A 16 5.29 11.06 -12.83
C GLU A 16 6.30 9.92 -12.88
N ILE A 17 6.14 8.95 -13.78
CA ILE A 17 7.14 7.89 -13.99
C ILE A 17 8.49 8.48 -14.40
N GLU A 18 8.50 9.44 -15.35
CA GLU A 18 9.74 10.11 -15.79
C GLU A 18 10.37 10.93 -14.64
N GLU A 19 9.55 11.64 -13.89
CA GLU A 19 9.99 12.44 -12.74
C GLU A 19 10.61 11.54 -11.65
N TYR A 20 9.93 10.47 -11.23
CA TYR A 20 10.43 9.57 -10.19
C TYR A 20 11.69 8.82 -10.63
N ALA A 21 11.78 8.43 -11.89
CA ALA A 21 13.01 7.87 -12.44
C ALA A 21 14.16 8.89 -12.39
N SER A 22 13.90 10.17 -12.74
CA SER A 22 14.90 11.25 -12.66
C SER A 22 15.36 11.54 -11.23
N TYR A 23 14.51 11.32 -10.25
CA TYR A 23 14.82 11.45 -8.82
C TYR A 23 15.52 10.20 -8.26
N GLY A 24 15.75 9.18 -9.08
CA GLY A 24 16.42 7.94 -8.69
C GLY A 24 15.61 7.09 -7.73
N PHE A 25 14.28 7.07 -7.86
CA PHE A 25 13.44 6.04 -7.23
C PHE A 25 13.61 4.71 -7.96
N ASP A 26 13.41 3.60 -7.25
CA ASP A 26 13.54 2.25 -7.80
C ASP A 26 12.23 1.77 -8.45
N PHE A 27 11.09 2.26 -7.96
CA PHE A 27 9.76 1.89 -8.48
C PHE A 27 8.73 3.02 -8.22
N ILE A 28 7.63 2.96 -8.96
CA ILE A 28 6.42 3.71 -8.68
C ILE A 28 5.41 2.79 -7.98
N ASP A 29 4.79 3.27 -6.92
CA ASP A 29 3.60 2.67 -6.35
C ASP A 29 2.40 3.32 -7.04
N LEU A 30 1.85 2.60 -8.00
CA LEU A 30 0.85 3.15 -8.90
C LEU A 30 -0.54 2.88 -8.35
N THR A 31 -1.21 3.94 -7.84
CA THR A 31 -2.63 3.87 -7.53
C THR A 31 -3.47 4.18 -8.77
N LEU A 32 -4.40 3.28 -9.09
CA LEU A 32 -5.30 3.45 -10.24
C LEU A 32 -6.61 4.09 -9.82
N GLU A 33 -6.62 5.42 -9.85
CA GLU A 33 -7.78 6.21 -9.48
C GLU A 33 -8.14 7.28 -10.53
N PRO A 34 -9.42 7.65 -10.69
CA PRO A 34 -9.77 8.85 -11.44
C PRO A 34 -9.09 10.09 -10.82
N GLN A 35 -8.66 11.06 -11.60
CA GLN A 35 -8.98 11.30 -12.99
C GLN A 35 -7.90 10.81 -13.98
N ALA A 36 -6.61 11.08 -13.74
CA ALA A 36 -5.54 10.84 -14.71
C ALA A 36 -5.02 9.40 -14.68
N ALA A 37 -5.15 8.70 -13.54
CA ALA A 37 -4.70 7.32 -13.38
C ALA A 37 -5.86 6.30 -13.46
N TYR A 38 -7.01 6.67 -14.02
CA TYR A 38 -8.15 5.75 -14.04
C TYR A 38 -7.93 4.57 -14.97
N SER A 39 -8.02 3.36 -14.45
CA SER A 39 -7.75 2.11 -15.16
C SER A 39 -8.54 1.92 -16.45
N ALA A 40 -9.76 2.47 -16.56
CA ALA A 40 -10.58 2.36 -17.75
C ALA A 40 -10.11 3.25 -18.92
N THR A 41 -9.33 4.29 -18.64
CA THR A 41 -8.87 5.28 -19.65
C THR A 41 -7.35 5.40 -19.72
N LEU A 42 -6.63 4.71 -18.83
CA LEU A 42 -5.17 4.73 -18.78
C LEU A 42 -4.58 4.28 -20.12
N PRO A 43 -3.63 5.01 -20.72
CA PRO A 43 -2.95 4.59 -21.94
C PRO A 43 -1.89 3.51 -21.64
N VAL A 44 -2.36 2.29 -21.30
CA VAL A 44 -1.56 1.19 -20.73
C VAL A 44 -0.27 0.93 -21.54
N ASN A 45 -0.33 0.89 -22.86
CA ASN A 45 0.86 0.66 -23.69
C ASN A 45 1.91 1.77 -23.50
N LYS A 46 1.48 3.04 -23.48
CA LYS A 46 2.42 4.16 -23.26
C LYS A 46 3.03 4.13 -21.87
N VAL A 47 2.24 3.81 -20.83
CA VAL A 47 2.73 3.64 -19.47
C VAL A 47 3.77 2.53 -19.41
N LYS A 48 3.47 1.38 -20.02
CA LYS A 48 4.38 0.24 -20.11
C LYS A 48 5.70 0.58 -20.81
N ASP A 49 5.62 1.24 -21.97
CA ASP A 49 6.80 1.68 -22.71
C ASP A 49 7.65 2.66 -21.88
N THR A 50 7.00 3.55 -21.12
CA THR A 50 7.70 4.50 -20.27
C THR A 50 8.40 3.81 -19.10
N LEU A 51 7.73 2.86 -18.41
CA LEU A 51 8.35 2.05 -17.35
C LEU A 51 9.58 1.29 -17.89
N GLN A 52 9.47 0.68 -19.08
CA GLN A 52 10.59 -0.03 -19.71
C GLN A 52 11.75 0.90 -20.08
N ARG A 53 11.45 2.07 -20.62
CA ARG A 53 12.46 3.07 -21.05
C ARG A 53 13.20 3.66 -19.84
N THR A 54 12.49 3.93 -18.76
CA THR A 54 13.08 4.52 -17.55
C THR A 54 13.74 3.48 -16.64
N GLY A 55 13.37 2.20 -16.78
CA GLY A 55 13.81 1.13 -15.89
C GLY A 55 13.13 1.16 -14.52
N LEU A 56 12.10 2.01 -14.34
CA LEU A 56 11.37 2.12 -13.07
C LEU A 56 10.51 0.88 -12.86
N GLY A 57 10.63 0.24 -11.70
CA GLY A 57 9.75 -0.85 -11.26
C GLY A 57 8.33 -0.35 -10.97
N ILE A 58 7.43 -1.29 -10.69
CA ILE A 58 6.02 -0.98 -10.36
C ILE A 58 5.50 -1.87 -9.24
N VAL A 59 4.79 -1.27 -8.28
CA VAL A 59 3.88 -1.93 -7.34
C VAL A 59 2.48 -1.43 -7.66
N GLY A 60 1.48 -2.30 -7.61
CA GLY A 60 0.10 -1.92 -7.86
C GLY A 60 -0.62 -1.53 -6.56
N HIS A 61 -1.46 -0.51 -6.63
CA HIS A 61 -2.24 -0.02 -5.51
C HIS A 61 -3.68 0.26 -5.95
N THR A 62 -4.67 -0.30 -5.25
CA THR A 62 -6.07 -0.07 -5.57
C THR A 62 -6.65 1.07 -4.74
N ALA A 63 -7.66 1.76 -5.27
CA ALA A 63 -8.29 2.86 -4.56
C ALA A 63 -8.89 2.41 -3.22
N PHE A 64 -8.46 3.05 -2.13
CA PHE A 64 -8.82 2.69 -0.76
C PHE A 64 -10.32 2.77 -0.45
N TYR A 65 -11.04 3.64 -1.14
CA TYR A 65 -12.46 3.92 -0.92
C TYR A 65 -13.42 2.97 -1.67
N LEU A 66 -12.91 2.00 -2.44
CA LEU A 66 -13.77 1.07 -3.18
C LEU A 66 -14.62 0.23 -2.21
N PRO A 67 -15.96 0.25 -2.34
CA PRO A 67 -16.86 -0.40 -1.37
C PRO A 67 -16.98 -1.91 -1.61
N ILE A 68 -15.85 -2.61 -1.58
CA ILE A 68 -15.74 -4.06 -1.85
C ILE A 68 -16.45 -4.95 -0.83
N ALA A 69 -16.78 -4.41 0.35
CA ALA A 69 -17.60 -5.09 1.35
C ALA A 69 -18.94 -4.36 1.59
N SER A 70 -19.45 -3.65 0.59
CA SER A 70 -20.77 -3.02 0.69
C SER A 70 -21.86 -4.01 1.09
N PRO A 71 -22.78 -3.64 2.00
CA PRO A 71 -23.97 -4.43 2.32
C PRO A 71 -24.91 -4.61 1.11
N ILE A 72 -24.84 -3.71 0.14
CA ILE A 72 -25.65 -3.75 -1.10
C ILE A 72 -24.88 -4.60 -2.12
N PRO A 73 -25.41 -5.80 -2.50
CA PRO A 73 -24.69 -6.75 -3.34
C PRO A 73 -24.27 -6.19 -4.70
N GLU A 74 -25.11 -5.37 -5.33
CA GLU A 74 -24.84 -4.77 -6.64
C GLU A 74 -23.68 -3.78 -6.59
N ILE A 75 -23.60 -2.96 -5.53
CA ILE A 75 -22.50 -2.03 -5.30
C ILE A 75 -21.21 -2.79 -5.04
N ARG A 76 -21.28 -3.82 -4.18
CA ARG A 76 -20.15 -4.69 -3.87
C ARG A 76 -19.61 -5.36 -5.13
N GLU A 77 -20.46 -5.93 -5.95
CA GLU A 77 -20.05 -6.59 -7.19
C GLU A 77 -19.43 -5.60 -8.19
N CYS A 78 -19.95 -4.39 -8.32
CA CYS A 78 -19.36 -3.35 -9.14
C CYS A 78 -17.96 -2.96 -8.65
N ALA A 79 -17.78 -2.79 -7.33
CA ALA A 79 -16.48 -2.47 -6.73
C ALA A 79 -15.47 -3.61 -6.92
N ILE A 80 -15.87 -4.86 -6.76
CA ILE A 80 -15.01 -6.02 -7.00
C ILE A 80 -14.55 -6.08 -8.46
N LYS A 81 -15.44 -5.82 -9.42
CA LYS A 81 -15.08 -5.78 -10.85
C LYS A 81 -14.11 -4.63 -11.18
N GLU A 82 -14.21 -3.52 -10.45
CA GLU A 82 -13.23 -2.43 -10.56
C GLU A 82 -11.84 -2.92 -10.13
N VAL A 83 -11.72 -3.52 -8.94
CA VAL A 83 -10.46 -4.09 -8.46
C VAL A 83 -9.93 -5.19 -9.40
N GLU A 84 -10.79 -6.06 -9.93
CA GLU A 84 -10.39 -7.06 -10.92
C GLU A 84 -9.83 -6.42 -12.20
N ARG A 85 -10.40 -5.28 -12.65
CA ARG A 85 -9.85 -4.51 -13.77
C ARG A 85 -8.47 -3.94 -13.44
N ASP A 86 -8.31 -3.36 -12.27
CA ASP A 86 -7.04 -2.80 -11.82
C ASP A 86 -5.95 -3.88 -11.75
N ILE A 87 -6.25 -5.04 -11.14
CA ILE A 87 -5.34 -6.19 -11.10
C ILE A 87 -4.91 -6.62 -12.52
N ARG A 88 -5.84 -6.64 -13.47
CA ARG A 88 -5.52 -6.95 -14.88
C ARG A 88 -4.56 -5.93 -15.47
N ILE A 89 -4.81 -4.63 -15.28
CA ILE A 89 -3.93 -3.56 -15.77
C ILE A 89 -2.54 -3.66 -15.13
N PHE A 90 -2.45 -3.88 -13.82
CA PHE A 90 -1.17 -4.07 -13.14
C PHE A 90 -0.38 -5.26 -13.71
N ALA A 91 -1.06 -6.38 -13.98
CA ALA A 91 -0.42 -7.53 -14.62
C ALA A 91 0.10 -7.18 -16.02
N GLU A 92 -0.65 -6.43 -16.83
CA GLU A 92 -0.23 -5.96 -18.16
C GLU A 92 0.99 -5.01 -18.07
N LEU A 93 1.05 -4.19 -17.02
CA LEU A 93 2.18 -3.29 -16.74
C LEU A 93 3.41 -4.02 -16.17
N GLY A 94 3.27 -5.28 -15.76
CA GLY A 94 4.36 -6.10 -15.22
C GLY A 94 4.54 -6.00 -13.70
N ALA A 95 3.54 -5.53 -12.96
CA ALA A 95 3.59 -5.55 -11.49
C ALA A 95 3.57 -6.98 -10.96
N ALA A 96 4.45 -7.30 -10.02
CA ALA A 96 4.50 -8.61 -9.36
C ALA A 96 3.54 -8.70 -8.15
N LYS A 97 3.11 -7.57 -7.63
CA LYS A 97 2.26 -7.47 -6.43
C LYS A 97 1.31 -6.28 -6.50
N VAL A 98 0.16 -6.42 -5.84
CA VAL A 98 -0.87 -5.39 -5.76
C VAL A 98 -1.43 -5.30 -4.36
N ASN A 99 -1.59 -4.07 -3.88
CA ASN A 99 -2.22 -3.75 -2.61
C ASN A 99 -3.74 -3.64 -2.73
N ILE A 100 -4.46 -4.12 -1.72
CA ILE A 100 -5.88 -3.88 -1.50
C ILE A 100 -6.13 -3.38 -0.08
N HIS A 101 -7.16 -2.54 0.05
CA HIS A 101 -7.65 -2.07 1.35
C HIS A 101 -8.91 -2.85 1.76
N PRO A 102 -9.11 -3.08 3.07
CA PRO A 102 -10.39 -3.55 3.55
C PRO A 102 -11.43 -2.43 3.45
N ASN A 103 -12.67 -2.78 3.18
CA ASN A 103 -13.77 -1.81 3.23
C ASN A 103 -14.53 -1.92 4.55
N VAL A 104 -14.60 -0.84 5.28
CA VAL A 104 -15.20 -0.77 6.63
C VAL A 104 -16.47 0.08 6.69
N ASN A 105 -16.93 0.61 5.56
CA ASN A 105 -18.07 1.54 5.47
C ASN A 105 -19.44 0.82 5.55
N ALA A 106 -19.68 0.13 6.66
CA ALA A 106 -20.96 -0.50 6.98
C ALA A 106 -21.32 -0.25 8.45
N PRO A 107 -21.59 1.01 8.87
CA PRO A 107 -21.61 1.42 10.28
C PRO A 107 -22.70 0.78 11.13
N LEU A 108 -23.74 0.21 10.53
CA LEU A 108 -24.82 -0.51 11.23
C LEU A 108 -24.57 -2.02 11.31
N HIS A 109 -23.51 -2.53 10.69
CA HIS A 109 -23.14 -3.94 10.76
C HIS A 109 -22.07 -4.12 11.86
N ASP A 110 -22.11 -5.25 12.53
CA ASP A 110 -21.09 -5.57 13.51
C ASP A 110 -19.71 -5.85 12.85
N THR A 111 -18.65 -5.72 13.62
CA THR A 111 -17.27 -5.94 13.17
C THR A 111 -17.05 -7.33 12.60
N ARG A 112 -17.78 -8.34 13.09
CA ARG A 112 -17.69 -9.71 12.61
C ARG A 112 -18.20 -9.81 11.17
N TRP A 113 -19.37 -9.26 10.89
CA TRP A 113 -19.94 -9.21 9.54
C TRP A 113 -19.01 -8.48 8.56
N VAL A 114 -18.50 -7.31 8.96
CA VAL A 114 -17.55 -6.52 8.14
C VAL A 114 -16.33 -7.36 7.79
N ARG A 115 -15.76 -8.05 8.77
CA ARG A 115 -14.57 -8.88 8.57
C ARG A 115 -14.85 -10.10 7.69
N GLU A 116 -15.93 -10.84 7.96
CA GLU A 116 -16.31 -12.02 7.18
C GLU A 116 -16.58 -11.67 5.71
N THR A 117 -17.25 -10.53 5.45
CA THR A 117 -17.51 -10.06 4.09
C THR A 117 -16.23 -9.69 3.36
N ASN A 118 -15.29 -8.97 4.02
CA ASN A 118 -13.99 -8.68 3.44
C ASN A 118 -13.20 -9.97 3.14
N ILE A 119 -13.17 -10.94 4.04
CA ILE A 119 -12.49 -12.23 3.86
C ILE A 119 -13.01 -12.97 2.62
N GLU A 120 -14.33 -12.99 2.42
CA GLU A 120 -14.94 -13.59 1.22
C GLU A 120 -14.42 -12.92 -0.06
N VAL A 121 -14.40 -11.58 -0.07
CA VAL A 121 -13.90 -10.79 -1.21
C VAL A 121 -12.42 -11.01 -1.43
N PHE A 122 -11.61 -11.02 -0.36
CA PHE A 122 -10.16 -11.26 -0.48
C PHE A 122 -9.85 -12.64 -1.08
N ARG A 123 -10.60 -13.68 -0.75
CA ARG A 123 -10.45 -15.00 -1.39
C ARG A 123 -10.69 -14.96 -2.89
N ARG A 124 -11.73 -14.24 -3.33
CA ARG A 124 -12.04 -14.06 -4.76
C ARG A 124 -10.92 -13.31 -5.47
N LEU A 125 -10.52 -12.16 -4.93
CA LEU A 125 -9.47 -11.31 -5.51
C LEU A 125 -8.11 -12.00 -5.51
N LEU A 126 -7.79 -12.78 -4.46
CA LEU A 126 -6.57 -13.59 -4.40
C LEU A 126 -6.51 -14.61 -5.54
N GLY A 127 -7.61 -15.32 -5.80
CA GLY A 127 -7.73 -16.23 -6.95
C GLY A 127 -7.47 -15.51 -8.26
N TYR A 128 -8.09 -14.34 -8.45
CA TYR A 128 -7.97 -13.53 -9.65
C TYR A 128 -6.54 -12.99 -9.88
N ALA A 129 -5.86 -12.54 -8.81
CA ALA A 129 -4.46 -12.08 -8.86
C ALA A 129 -3.51 -13.24 -9.15
N ARG A 130 -3.68 -14.39 -8.50
CA ARG A 130 -2.86 -15.58 -8.68
C ARG A 130 -2.89 -16.12 -10.12
N GLU A 131 -4.06 -16.14 -10.76
CA GLU A 131 -4.19 -16.52 -12.18
C GLU A 131 -3.36 -15.64 -13.12
N ARG A 132 -2.98 -14.44 -12.66
CA ARG A 132 -2.15 -13.46 -13.39
C ARG A 132 -0.71 -13.40 -12.90
N GLY A 133 -0.31 -14.33 -12.04
CA GLY A 133 1.04 -14.42 -11.50
C GLY A 133 1.37 -13.30 -10.50
N MET A 134 0.36 -12.64 -9.94
CA MET A 134 0.53 -11.53 -9.01
C MET A 134 0.27 -11.96 -7.56
N LYS A 135 1.00 -11.38 -6.63
CA LYS A 135 0.73 -11.46 -5.20
C LYS A 135 -0.26 -10.37 -4.80
N LEU A 136 -1.34 -10.77 -4.13
CA LEU A 136 -2.28 -9.85 -3.50
C LEU A 136 -1.84 -9.57 -2.07
N MET A 137 -1.79 -8.31 -1.66
CA MET A 137 -1.40 -7.88 -0.33
C MET A 137 -2.53 -7.10 0.33
N LEU A 138 -2.74 -7.31 1.62
CA LEU A 138 -3.67 -6.55 2.44
C LEU A 138 -2.91 -5.55 3.28
N GLU A 139 -3.33 -4.30 3.22
CA GLU A 139 -2.81 -3.23 4.04
C GLU A 139 -3.52 -3.16 5.40
N ASN A 140 -2.74 -2.89 6.46
CA ASN A 140 -3.33 -2.55 7.75
C ASN A 140 -3.93 -1.14 7.70
N THR A 141 -5.17 -1.01 8.16
CA THR A 141 -5.86 0.28 8.21
C THR A 141 -6.87 0.34 9.35
N VAL A 142 -7.11 1.53 9.84
CA VAL A 142 -8.16 1.82 10.83
C VAL A 142 -9.52 2.01 10.15
N PRO A 143 -10.62 1.71 10.83
CA PRO A 143 -10.74 0.84 11.99
C PRO A 143 -10.77 -0.65 11.62
N HIS A 144 -10.60 -1.55 12.59
CA HIS A 144 -10.86 -3.00 12.51
C HIS A 144 -9.86 -3.87 11.74
N PHE A 145 -8.85 -3.30 11.07
CA PHE A 145 -7.81 -4.03 10.35
C PHE A 145 -6.39 -3.54 10.69
N ASN A 146 -6.21 -2.93 11.87
CA ASN A 146 -4.93 -2.34 12.27
C ASN A 146 -4.26 -3.03 13.46
N SER A 147 -4.89 -4.02 14.07
CA SER A 147 -4.30 -4.72 15.22
C SER A 147 -3.78 -6.12 14.86
N PRO A 148 -2.78 -6.65 15.60
CA PRO A 148 -2.35 -8.04 15.47
C PRO A 148 -3.50 -9.05 15.55
N ARG A 149 -4.47 -8.81 16.43
CA ARG A 149 -5.64 -9.67 16.60
C ARG A 149 -6.52 -9.69 15.36
N ASP A 150 -6.82 -8.53 14.80
CA ASP A 150 -7.73 -8.42 13.66
C ASP A 150 -7.12 -9.03 12.40
N LEU A 151 -5.86 -8.70 12.13
CA LEU A 151 -5.13 -9.24 10.98
C LEU A 151 -4.88 -10.75 11.10
N SER A 152 -4.64 -11.28 12.31
CA SER A 152 -4.49 -12.73 12.53
C SER A 152 -5.73 -13.50 12.08
N VAL A 153 -6.94 -12.98 12.32
CA VAL A 153 -8.18 -13.62 11.88
C VAL A 153 -8.27 -13.65 10.34
N VAL A 154 -7.90 -12.55 9.70
CA VAL A 154 -7.91 -12.46 8.22
C VAL A 154 -6.90 -13.41 7.61
N PHE A 155 -5.65 -13.37 8.09
CA PHE A 155 -4.56 -14.20 7.56
C PHE A 155 -4.72 -15.69 7.85
N ALA A 156 -5.39 -16.05 8.94
CA ALA A 156 -5.79 -17.45 9.19
C ALA A 156 -6.86 -17.92 8.20
N ALA A 157 -7.78 -17.03 7.83
CA ALA A 157 -8.86 -17.33 6.88
C ALA A 157 -8.42 -17.30 5.41
N VAL A 158 -7.35 -16.52 5.08
CA VAL A 158 -6.77 -16.36 3.74
C VAL A 158 -5.24 -16.51 3.83
N PRO A 159 -4.72 -17.75 3.96
CA PRO A 159 -3.31 -17.97 4.28
C PRO A 159 -2.30 -17.46 3.24
N GLU A 160 -2.68 -17.42 1.98
CA GLU A 160 -1.80 -16.97 0.87
C GLU A 160 -1.80 -15.43 0.67
N LEU A 161 -2.62 -14.70 1.43
CA LEU A 161 -2.68 -13.24 1.36
C LEU A 161 -1.38 -12.65 1.93
N GLY A 162 -0.70 -11.81 1.16
CA GLY A 162 0.48 -11.06 1.60
C GLY A 162 0.09 -9.95 2.59
N PHE A 163 1.06 -9.46 3.30
CA PHE A 163 0.91 -8.31 4.20
C PHE A 163 1.61 -7.09 3.62
N HIS A 164 0.88 -6.00 3.54
CA HIS A 164 1.40 -4.66 3.32
C HIS A 164 1.32 -3.90 4.64
N LEU A 165 2.48 -3.58 5.20
CA LEU A 165 2.59 -2.82 6.44
C LEU A 165 2.61 -1.33 6.15
N ASP A 166 1.56 -0.61 6.48
CA ASP A 166 1.61 0.85 6.57
C ASP A 166 1.98 1.27 7.99
N VAL A 167 3.15 1.93 8.11
CA VAL A 167 3.72 2.41 9.38
C VAL A 167 2.98 3.64 9.90
N GLY A 168 2.45 4.46 8.99
CA GLY A 168 1.60 5.60 9.33
C GLY A 168 0.29 5.13 9.94
N HIS A 169 -0.41 4.20 9.29
CA HIS A 169 -1.64 3.59 9.84
C HIS A 169 -1.39 2.88 11.17
N ALA A 170 -0.25 2.19 11.32
CA ALA A 170 0.12 1.53 12.57
C ALA A 170 0.27 2.50 13.75
N ASN A 171 0.33 3.81 13.50
CA ASN A 171 0.40 4.88 14.51
C ASN A 171 -0.96 5.55 14.78
N LEU A 172 -2.04 5.16 14.07
CA LEU A 172 -3.36 5.77 14.19
C LEU A 172 -4.27 4.99 15.14
N GLU A 173 -5.05 5.71 15.96
CA GLU A 173 -6.02 5.17 16.91
C GLU A 173 -5.41 4.14 17.88
N THR A 174 -4.13 4.30 18.20
CA THR A 174 -3.36 3.42 19.08
C THR A 174 -2.64 4.22 20.17
N GLU A 175 -2.26 3.57 21.27
CA GLU A 175 -1.45 4.18 22.33
C GLU A 175 0.03 4.31 21.91
N HIS A 176 0.50 3.42 21.04
CA HIS A 176 1.86 3.41 20.47
C HIS A 176 1.83 2.82 19.06
N ASN A 177 2.87 3.09 18.28
CA ASN A 177 2.97 2.58 16.93
C ASN A 177 3.10 1.05 16.92
N MET A 178 2.17 0.35 16.27
CA MET A 178 2.04 -1.11 16.24
C MET A 178 3.00 -1.81 15.27
N THR A 179 3.90 -1.08 14.63
CA THR A 179 4.83 -1.66 13.63
C THR A 179 5.65 -2.82 14.19
N VAL A 180 6.09 -2.73 15.46
CA VAL A 180 6.91 -3.79 16.08
C VAL A 180 6.15 -5.10 16.13
N GLU A 181 4.91 -5.06 16.62
CA GLU A 181 4.04 -6.23 16.76
C GLU A 181 3.64 -6.78 15.39
N LEU A 182 3.24 -5.91 14.48
CA LEU A 182 2.78 -6.29 13.14
C LEU A 182 3.91 -6.89 12.31
N ALA A 183 5.08 -6.23 12.26
CA ALA A 183 6.22 -6.72 11.50
C ALA A 183 6.75 -8.05 12.06
N SER A 184 6.81 -8.19 13.41
CA SER A 184 7.30 -9.42 14.04
C SER A 184 6.34 -10.59 13.87
N LEU A 185 5.03 -10.36 13.98
CA LEU A 185 4.03 -11.43 13.90
C LEU A 185 3.80 -11.91 12.47
N PHE A 186 3.92 -11.02 11.49
CA PHE A 186 3.58 -11.29 10.10
C PHE A 186 4.78 -11.24 9.15
N VAL A 187 6.01 -11.40 9.68
CA VAL A 187 7.26 -11.33 8.90
C VAL A 187 7.26 -12.28 7.70
N ASP A 188 6.75 -13.49 7.84
CA ASP A 188 6.75 -14.51 6.78
C ASP A 188 5.87 -14.17 5.57
N ARG A 189 5.06 -13.12 5.69
CA ARG A 189 4.16 -12.62 4.64
C ARG A 189 4.29 -11.14 4.36
N LEU A 190 5.29 -10.46 4.98
CA LEU A 190 5.53 -9.05 4.79
C LEU A 190 6.14 -8.80 3.40
N GLU A 191 5.35 -8.26 2.51
CA GLU A 191 5.68 -8.11 1.09
C GLU A 191 6.01 -6.68 0.69
N HIS A 192 5.43 -5.71 1.41
CA HIS A 192 5.54 -4.29 1.09
C HIS A 192 5.37 -3.44 2.33
N VAL A 193 5.94 -2.23 2.32
CA VAL A 193 5.83 -1.28 3.44
C VAL A 193 5.57 0.12 2.91
N HIS A 194 4.64 0.85 3.55
CA HIS A 194 4.44 2.28 3.34
C HIS A 194 5.02 3.09 4.50
N PHE A 195 5.65 4.21 4.15
CA PHE A 195 6.20 5.19 5.07
C PHE A 195 5.54 6.54 4.84
N SER A 196 4.75 6.97 5.80
CA SER A 196 4.23 8.33 5.93
C SER A 196 4.26 8.74 7.39
N ASP A 197 4.50 10.02 7.70
CA ASP A 197 4.53 10.48 9.08
C ASP A 197 3.18 11.09 9.50
N ASN A 198 2.88 11.00 10.79
CA ASN A 198 1.72 11.62 11.39
C ASN A 198 1.95 11.89 12.89
N ASN A 199 0.95 12.50 13.53
CA ASN A 199 1.02 12.86 14.94
C ASN A 199 0.34 11.84 15.88
N GLY A 200 -0.10 10.69 15.34
CA GLY A 200 -1.03 9.80 16.04
C GLY A 200 -2.47 10.36 16.05
N GLY A 201 -3.33 9.75 16.85
CA GLY A 201 -4.75 10.09 16.87
C GLY A 201 -5.48 9.50 15.66
N SER A 202 -6.45 10.22 15.07
CA SER A 202 -7.31 9.71 14.00
C SER A 202 -7.05 10.34 12.62
N LEU A 203 -6.06 11.24 12.51
CA LEU A 203 -5.78 11.94 11.28
C LEU A 203 -4.60 11.30 10.55
N ASP A 204 -4.89 10.72 9.40
CA ASP A 204 -3.90 10.23 8.48
C ASP A 204 -3.36 11.40 7.63
N LEU A 205 -2.17 11.87 8.00
CA LEU A 205 -1.64 13.15 7.51
C LEU A 205 -0.67 13.00 6.35
N HIS A 206 -0.13 11.82 6.10
CA HIS A 206 0.87 11.54 5.05
C HIS A 206 2.01 12.58 5.01
N LEU A 207 2.53 12.96 6.20
CA LEU A 207 3.59 13.96 6.33
C LEU A 207 4.95 13.41 5.87
N PRO A 208 5.86 14.30 5.47
CA PRO A 208 7.27 13.94 5.26
C PRO A 208 7.90 13.33 6.50
N LEU A 209 8.83 12.39 6.32
CA LEU A 209 9.46 11.66 7.42
C LEU A 209 10.18 12.60 8.41
N GLY A 210 9.75 12.56 9.67
CA GLY A 210 10.28 13.33 10.79
C GLY A 210 9.64 14.70 10.98
N VAL A 211 8.52 14.95 10.30
CA VAL A 211 7.66 16.10 10.56
C VAL A 211 6.60 15.77 11.62
N GLY A 212 6.17 14.52 11.68
CA GLY A 212 5.28 13.99 12.71
C GLY A 212 6.00 13.48 13.95
N ARG A 213 5.48 12.41 14.56
CA ARG A 213 5.96 11.85 15.83
C ARG A 213 6.52 10.44 15.74
N ILE A 214 6.53 9.82 14.55
CA ILE A 214 7.02 8.45 14.38
C ILE A 214 8.54 8.43 14.55
N ASP A 215 9.05 7.53 15.38
CA ASP A 215 10.49 7.31 15.55
C ASP A 215 11.03 6.45 14.39
N TRP A 216 11.37 7.11 13.29
CA TRP A 216 11.85 6.47 12.07
C TRP A 216 13.13 5.67 12.25
N LYS A 217 14.00 6.08 13.19
CA LYS A 217 15.22 5.32 13.49
C LYS A 217 14.85 3.97 14.12
N TRP A 218 13.91 3.97 15.03
CA TRP A 218 13.40 2.75 15.65
C TRP A 218 12.65 1.87 14.64
N ILE A 219 11.80 2.44 13.80
CA ILE A 219 11.06 1.70 12.75
C ILE A 219 12.02 1.00 11.78
N VAL A 220 13.02 1.71 11.27
CA VAL A 220 14.04 1.14 10.37
C VAL A 220 14.79 0.00 11.07
N HIS A 221 15.20 0.20 12.32
CA HIS A 221 15.84 -0.83 13.12
C HIS A 221 14.99 -2.10 13.23
N ILE A 222 13.70 -1.97 13.52
CA ILE A 222 12.78 -3.11 13.61
C ILE A 222 12.65 -3.84 12.27
N LEU A 223 12.45 -3.14 11.16
CA LEU A 223 12.34 -3.77 9.84
C LEU A 223 13.61 -4.56 9.48
N LYS A 224 14.79 -4.00 9.73
CA LYS A 224 16.07 -4.71 9.51
C LYS A 224 16.22 -5.91 10.46
N ARG A 225 15.83 -5.77 11.71
CA ARG A 225 15.90 -6.83 12.71
C ARG A 225 15.01 -8.04 12.38
N VAL A 226 13.85 -7.82 11.77
CA VAL A 226 13.00 -8.91 11.26
C VAL A 226 13.46 -9.44 9.90
N GLY A 227 14.55 -8.90 9.34
CA GLY A 227 15.13 -9.33 8.07
C GLY A 227 14.42 -8.78 6.83
N TYR A 228 13.63 -7.72 6.97
CA TYR A 228 12.97 -7.12 5.81
C TYR A 228 13.97 -6.34 4.95
N ASP A 229 14.03 -6.68 3.67
CA ASP A 229 14.87 -6.01 2.65
C ASP A 229 14.09 -5.85 1.33
N GLY A 230 12.79 -5.64 1.43
CA GLY A 230 11.87 -5.52 0.30
C GLY A 230 11.72 -4.09 -0.23
N THR A 231 10.49 -3.76 -0.63
CA THR A 231 10.11 -2.48 -1.22
C THR A 231 9.46 -1.57 -0.18
N ILE A 232 9.90 -0.32 -0.10
CA ILE A 232 9.32 0.72 0.77
C ILE A 232 8.83 1.86 -0.10
N THR A 233 7.55 2.16 -0.05
CA THR A 233 6.95 3.34 -0.68
C THR A 233 6.96 4.52 0.28
N LEU A 234 7.38 5.66 -0.20
CA LEU A 234 7.15 6.94 0.46
C LEU A 234 5.79 7.47 0.03
N GLU A 235 4.83 7.40 0.94
CA GLU A 235 3.47 7.89 0.75
C GLU A 235 3.35 9.29 1.35
N VAL A 236 4.04 10.25 0.73
CA VAL A 236 4.14 11.63 1.21
C VAL A 236 3.37 12.57 0.28
N PHE A 237 2.25 13.10 0.77
CA PHE A 237 1.36 13.96 0.00
C PHE A 237 1.66 15.46 0.24
N ALA A 238 2.88 15.86 -0.10
CA ALA A 238 3.26 17.26 -0.09
C ALA A 238 3.14 17.85 -1.49
N HIS A 239 2.61 19.08 -1.59
CA HIS A 239 2.52 19.79 -2.87
C HIS A 239 3.90 20.04 -3.48
N ASP A 240 4.89 20.34 -2.63
CA ASP A 240 6.27 20.51 -3.03
C ASP A 240 7.02 19.16 -2.99
N ARG A 241 7.49 18.70 -4.14
CA ARG A 241 8.23 17.45 -4.30
C ARG A 241 9.56 17.40 -3.56
N GLU A 242 10.12 18.55 -3.13
CA GLU A 242 11.33 18.57 -2.30
C GLU A 242 11.12 17.79 -0.99
N TYR A 243 9.93 17.81 -0.41
CA TYR A 243 9.63 17.04 0.81
C TYR A 243 9.67 15.53 0.60
N LEU A 244 9.28 15.06 -0.58
CA LEU A 244 9.42 13.65 -0.96
C LEU A 244 10.91 13.27 -1.06
N LEU A 245 11.73 14.11 -1.68
CA LEU A 245 13.18 13.89 -1.80
C LEU A 245 13.89 13.95 -0.45
N ILE A 246 13.50 14.87 0.44
CA ILE A 246 13.99 14.94 1.82
C ILE A 246 13.68 13.62 2.56
N SER A 247 12.46 13.10 2.39
CA SER A 247 12.04 11.84 3.00
C SER A 247 12.85 10.66 2.45
N LYS A 248 13.09 10.61 1.13
CA LYS A 248 13.92 9.59 0.48
C LYS A 248 15.35 9.60 1.05
N ASN A 249 16.00 10.76 1.06
CA ASN A 249 17.36 10.91 1.57
C ASN A 249 17.44 10.53 3.07
N LYS A 250 16.42 10.88 3.84
CA LYS A 250 16.34 10.50 5.25
C LYS A 250 16.22 8.99 5.43
N LEU A 251 15.34 8.33 4.67
CA LEU A 251 15.20 6.87 4.71
C LEU A 251 16.50 6.17 4.33
N GLN A 252 17.15 6.57 3.23
CA GLN A 252 18.42 6.00 2.79
C GLN A 252 19.49 6.11 3.89
N ARG A 253 19.69 7.31 4.46
CA ARG A 253 20.62 7.52 5.56
C ARG A 253 20.31 6.65 6.78
N LEU A 254 19.06 6.60 7.23
CA LEU A 254 18.66 5.78 8.37
C LEU A 254 18.90 4.28 8.12
N TRP A 255 18.68 3.83 6.89
CA TRP A 255 18.91 2.44 6.50
C TRP A 255 20.40 2.09 6.47
N GLU A 256 21.25 3.00 6.02
CA GLU A 256 22.70 2.83 5.98
C GLU A 256 23.34 2.91 7.37
N GLU A 257 22.89 3.85 8.22
CA GLU A 257 23.43 4.08 9.56
C GLU A 257 23.04 2.97 10.56
N ASP A 258 21.94 2.27 10.34
CA ASP A 258 21.51 1.16 11.21
C ASP A 258 22.31 -0.11 10.89
N VAL A 259 23.58 -0.08 11.26
CA VAL A 259 24.54 -1.19 11.11
C VAL A 259 24.60 -1.99 12.40
N GLN A 260 23.46 -2.43 12.95
CA GLN A 260 23.34 -3.46 13.99
C GLN A 260 22.09 -3.31 14.82
#